data_8b68fe51a457bb61f21ede829dfd9812
#
_entry.id   8b68fe51a457bb61f21ede829dfd9812
#
_cell.length_a   1.000
_cell.length_b   1.000
_cell.length_c   1.000
_cell.angle_alpha   90.00
_cell.angle_beta   90.00
_cell.angle_gamma   90.00
#
_symmetry.space_group_name_H-M   'P 1'
#
loop_
_entity.id
_entity.type
_entity.pdbx_description
1 polymer ?
#
loop_
_entity_poly.entity_id
_entity_poly.type
_entity_poly.pdbx_seq_one_letter_code
_entity_poly.pdbx_strand_id
1 'polypeptide(L)'
;MTSRLPALVVGGGPAGAAAAIALARAGVDVQIIDRQNGPHDSVCGGFLGWDALAALGDLGLDAHLLGARPIERLRLLADGRELELPLPHAAAGLSRRTLDEALIGRAAQAGVVIRRGRAVRAAHPAERSIRLDDGEHLKGDALFLATGKHELRGLARDLARYRQAPCVGIRAILPGGADLAGVIEMHLFDGGYAGLLLQEDGSANFCLSVARDRLSDGVPELIQAIMKEAPHLADRMAGKMPNSFEAIAGVPYGWRAAANVPGIFRIGDQGAVIASLAGDGIAIALHSGASAAQAYLRGGAEAAMDWQDAWRRRSRRPLAIAEALRHGAAGPRGRGLLMQLLRWMPALGAQAALFTRISAPRTGGRKSVG
;
A
#
# COMPACT_ATOMS: atom_id res chain seq x y z
N MET A 1 26.32 -5.30 -31.35
CA MET A 1 25.24 -5.70 -30.41
C MET A 1 24.49 -4.43 -30.05
N THR A 2 23.29 -4.25 -30.56
CA THR A 2 22.43 -3.14 -30.14
C THR A 2 22.10 -3.33 -28.66
N SER A 3 22.60 -2.45 -27.81
CA SER A 3 22.30 -2.46 -26.36
C SER A 3 20.78 -2.37 -26.21
N ARG A 4 20.18 -3.39 -25.58
CA ARG A 4 18.75 -3.38 -25.25
C ARG A 4 18.49 -2.23 -24.27
N LEU A 5 17.44 -1.45 -24.50
CA LEU A 5 17.07 -0.38 -23.58
C LEU A 5 16.67 -0.98 -22.21
N PRO A 6 17.03 -0.33 -21.08
CA PRO A 6 16.66 -0.82 -19.76
C PRO A 6 15.15 -0.75 -19.52
N ALA A 7 14.64 -1.56 -18.62
CA ALA A 7 13.33 -1.33 -18.03
C ALA A 7 13.43 -0.17 -17.02
N LEU A 8 12.55 0.85 -17.17
CA LEU A 8 12.52 1.99 -16.25
C LEU A 8 11.41 1.81 -15.22
N VAL A 9 11.77 1.94 -13.94
CA VAL A 9 10.83 1.88 -12.81
C VAL A 9 10.75 3.25 -12.16
N VAL A 10 9.57 3.87 -12.20
CA VAL A 10 9.33 5.19 -11.63
C VAL A 10 8.72 5.06 -10.23
N GLY A 11 9.55 5.22 -9.22
CA GLY A 11 9.23 5.05 -7.80
C GLY A 11 9.84 3.78 -7.19
N GLY A 12 10.60 3.94 -6.10
CA GLY A 12 11.33 2.89 -5.39
C GLY A 12 10.58 2.25 -4.20
N GLY A 13 9.27 2.53 -4.05
CA GLY A 13 8.45 1.87 -3.03
C GLY A 13 8.23 0.38 -3.30
N PRO A 14 7.40 -0.33 -2.48
CA PRO A 14 7.27 -1.79 -2.52
C PRO A 14 6.93 -2.36 -3.89
N ALA A 15 6.07 -1.69 -4.67
CA ALA A 15 5.70 -2.15 -6.02
C ALA A 15 6.87 -2.06 -7.01
N GLY A 16 7.56 -0.90 -7.03
CA GLY A 16 8.69 -0.68 -7.93
C GLY A 16 9.89 -1.54 -7.59
N ALA A 17 10.23 -1.64 -6.32
CA ALA A 17 11.32 -2.49 -5.85
C ALA A 17 11.06 -3.97 -6.16
N ALA A 18 9.83 -4.47 -5.92
CA ALA A 18 9.46 -5.86 -6.24
C ALA A 18 9.59 -6.15 -7.74
N ALA A 19 9.13 -5.23 -8.60
CA ALA A 19 9.29 -5.37 -10.05
C ALA A 19 10.77 -5.37 -10.45
N ALA A 20 11.54 -4.42 -9.95
CA ALA A 20 12.95 -4.27 -10.28
C ALA A 20 13.80 -5.48 -9.85
N ILE A 21 13.59 -5.98 -8.62
CA ILE A 21 14.28 -7.18 -8.11
C ILE A 21 13.97 -8.39 -9.00
N ALA A 22 12.70 -8.60 -9.35
CA ALA A 22 12.28 -9.73 -10.17
C ALA A 22 12.90 -9.66 -11.60
N LEU A 23 12.93 -8.48 -12.20
CA LEU A 23 13.53 -8.25 -13.52
C LEU A 23 15.05 -8.45 -13.49
N ALA A 24 15.73 -7.84 -12.53
CA ALA A 24 17.20 -7.93 -12.43
C ALA A 24 17.67 -9.37 -12.14
N ARG A 25 16.97 -10.13 -11.30
CA ARG A 25 17.24 -11.57 -11.07
C ARG A 25 17.13 -12.40 -12.35
N ALA A 26 16.36 -11.94 -13.33
CA ALA A 26 16.22 -12.58 -14.64
C ALA A 26 17.19 -12.02 -15.71
N GLY A 27 18.15 -11.18 -15.32
CA GLY A 27 19.18 -10.62 -16.18
C GLY A 27 18.71 -9.45 -17.06
N VAL A 28 17.61 -8.78 -16.70
CA VAL A 28 17.17 -7.56 -17.38
C VAL A 28 17.87 -6.36 -16.77
N ASP A 29 18.37 -5.45 -17.61
CA ASP A 29 18.87 -4.15 -17.17
C ASP A 29 17.73 -3.30 -16.65
N VAL A 30 17.81 -2.85 -15.39
CA VAL A 30 16.73 -2.12 -14.71
C VAL A 30 17.28 -0.86 -14.05
N GLN A 31 16.54 0.23 -14.18
CA GLN A 31 16.80 1.47 -13.44
C GLN A 31 15.58 1.85 -12.62
N ILE A 32 15.76 2.05 -11.31
CA ILE A 32 14.78 2.71 -10.44
C ILE A 32 15.11 4.20 -10.37
N ILE A 33 14.10 5.04 -10.61
CA ILE A 33 14.18 6.48 -10.42
C ILE A 33 13.24 6.83 -9.26
N ASP A 34 13.80 7.34 -8.16
CA ASP A 34 13.05 7.73 -6.97
C ASP A 34 13.35 9.18 -6.57
N ARG A 35 12.30 9.92 -6.23
CA ARG A 35 12.41 11.31 -5.79
C ARG A 35 13.00 11.48 -4.40
N GLN A 36 12.95 10.43 -3.58
CA GLN A 36 13.47 10.46 -2.22
C GLN A 36 14.98 10.23 -2.20
N ASN A 37 15.68 11.03 -1.42
CA ASN A 37 17.14 10.92 -1.26
C ASN A 37 17.54 9.78 -0.32
N GLY A 38 16.69 9.43 0.62
CA GLY A 38 17.00 8.49 1.69
C GLY A 38 15.74 7.93 2.36
N PRO A 39 15.94 7.27 3.50
CA PRO A 39 14.85 6.70 4.29
C PRO A 39 13.79 7.74 4.64
N HIS A 40 12.54 7.45 4.33
CA HIS A 40 11.42 8.32 4.62
C HIS A 40 10.19 7.50 4.94
N ASP A 41 9.28 8.08 5.70
CA ASP A 41 7.97 7.51 5.91
C ASP A 41 6.98 7.99 4.84
N SER A 42 5.99 7.17 4.59
CA SER A 42 4.87 7.49 3.71
C SER A 42 3.57 7.39 4.50
N VAL A 43 2.53 8.08 4.07
CA VAL A 43 1.19 7.94 4.66
C VAL A 43 0.68 6.51 4.40
N CYS A 44 0.91 5.65 5.40
CA CYS A 44 0.63 4.21 5.36
C CYS A 44 0.46 3.69 6.79
N GLY A 45 -0.41 2.70 6.98
CA GLY A 45 -0.61 2.04 8.27
C GLY A 45 0.58 1.21 8.74
N GLY A 46 1.53 0.85 7.88
CA GLY A 46 2.68 0.03 8.26
C GLY A 46 2.34 -1.45 8.54
N PHE A 47 1.14 -1.89 8.21
CA PHE A 47 0.67 -3.25 8.43
C PHE A 47 1.12 -4.17 7.29
N LEU A 48 1.82 -5.25 7.64
CA LEU A 48 2.23 -6.33 6.76
C LEU A 48 1.36 -7.56 7.04
N GLY A 49 0.37 -7.81 6.19
CA GLY A 49 -0.38 -9.05 6.24
C GLY A 49 0.47 -10.26 5.86
N TRP A 50 0.00 -11.47 6.14
CA TRP A 50 0.72 -12.71 5.87
C TRP A 50 1.12 -12.90 4.40
N ASP A 51 0.34 -12.38 3.46
CA ASP A 51 0.64 -12.39 2.03
C ASP A 51 1.74 -11.38 1.66
N ALA A 52 1.80 -10.21 2.34
CA ALA A 52 2.92 -9.29 2.23
C ALA A 52 4.21 -9.90 2.79
N LEU A 53 4.13 -10.58 3.96
CA LEU A 53 5.27 -11.27 4.56
C LEU A 53 5.81 -12.38 3.65
N ALA A 54 4.91 -13.18 3.05
CA ALA A 54 5.30 -14.20 2.08
C ALA A 54 5.95 -13.59 0.83
N ALA A 55 5.37 -12.52 0.28
CA ALA A 55 5.94 -11.83 -0.88
C ALA A 55 7.31 -11.20 -0.59
N LEU A 56 7.56 -10.70 0.62
CA LEU A 56 8.88 -10.25 1.06
C LEU A 56 9.87 -11.41 1.13
N GLY A 57 9.45 -12.57 1.65
CA GLY A 57 10.25 -13.80 1.66
C GLY A 57 10.68 -14.22 0.25
N ASP A 58 9.79 -14.17 -0.74
CA ASP A 58 10.10 -14.45 -2.16
C ASP A 58 11.16 -13.50 -2.72
N LEU A 59 11.18 -12.26 -2.22
CA LEU A 59 12.20 -11.27 -2.56
C LEU A 59 13.52 -11.46 -1.78
N GLY A 60 13.55 -12.39 -0.81
CA GLY A 60 14.69 -12.67 0.05
C GLY A 60 14.83 -11.69 1.21
N LEU A 61 13.72 -11.18 1.71
CA LEU A 61 13.63 -10.30 2.87
C LEU A 61 12.77 -10.95 3.96
N ASP A 62 13.31 -11.06 5.16
CA ASP A 62 12.57 -11.44 6.36
C ASP A 62 12.22 -10.17 7.16
N ALA A 63 10.93 -9.86 7.25
CA ALA A 63 10.46 -8.69 7.98
C ALA A 63 10.81 -8.74 9.48
N HIS A 64 10.85 -9.94 10.08
CA HIS A 64 11.21 -10.09 11.50
C HIS A 64 12.69 -9.77 11.75
N LEU A 65 13.58 -10.11 10.81
CA LEU A 65 14.99 -9.70 10.88
C LEU A 65 15.17 -8.19 10.72
N LEU A 66 14.19 -7.49 10.12
CA LEU A 66 14.13 -6.03 10.07
C LEU A 66 13.53 -5.40 11.34
N GLY A 67 13.17 -6.22 12.33
CA GLY A 67 12.58 -5.78 13.59
C GLY A 67 11.06 -5.66 13.59
N ALA A 68 10.37 -6.11 12.54
CA ALA A 68 8.92 -6.03 12.46
C ALA A 68 8.24 -6.65 13.69
N ARG A 69 7.26 -5.93 14.25
CA ARG A 69 6.55 -6.34 15.45
C ARG A 69 5.41 -7.29 15.11
N PRO A 70 5.36 -8.51 15.67
CA PRO A 70 4.31 -9.50 15.39
C PRO A 70 2.93 -8.95 15.74
N ILE A 71 1.92 -9.28 14.92
CA ILE A 71 0.52 -8.93 15.14
C ILE A 71 -0.32 -10.20 14.93
N GLU A 72 -1.08 -10.59 15.94
CA GLU A 72 -1.91 -11.79 15.94
C GLU A 72 -3.40 -11.48 16.10
N ARG A 73 -3.73 -10.27 16.57
CA ARG A 73 -5.08 -9.88 16.93
C ARG A 73 -5.45 -8.52 16.34
N LEU A 74 -6.71 -8.39 15.98
CA LEU A 74 -7.36 -7.14 15.60
C LEU A 74 -8.25 -6.69 16.76
N ARG A 75 -8.04 -5.49 17.26
CA ARG A 75 -8.91 -4.84 18.24
C ARG A 75 -9.72 -3.75 17.57
N LEU A 76 -11.04 -3.93 17.49
CA LEU A 76 -11.98 -2.96 16.93
C LEU A 76 -12.61 -2.16 18.08
N LEU A 77 -12.57 -0.83 17.95
CA LEU A 77 -13.11 0.10 18.93
C LEU A 77 -14.10 1.03 18.21
N ALA A 78 -15.33 1.06 18.70
CA ALA A 78 -16.40 1.87 18.10
C ALA A 78 -17.49 2.17 19.12
N ASP A 79 -17.96 3.42 19.18
CA ASP A 79 -19.11 3.85 19.99
C ASP A 79 -19.00 3.37 21.47
N GLY A 80 -17.81 3.49 22.07
CA GLY A 80 -17.52 3.05 23.43
C GLY A 80 -17.47 1.53 23.63
N ARG A 81 -17.49 0.74 22.55
CA ARG A 81 -17.40 -0.72 22.57
C ARG A 81 -16.03 -1.17 22.06
N GLU A 82 -15.57 -2.27 22.64
CA GLU A 82 -14.34 -2.95 22.22
C GLU A 82 -14.65 -4.39 21.82
N LEU A 83 -13.99 -4.86 20.76
CA LEU A 83 -14.06 -6.23 20.29
C LEU A 83 -12.68 -6.66 19.82
N GLU A 84 -12.16 -7.75 20.38
CA GLU A 84 -10.90 -8.34 19.98
C GLU A 84 -11.15 -9.63 19.18
N LEU A 85 -10.48 -9.75 18.04
CA LEU A 85 -10.61 -10.88 17.12
C LEU A 85 -9.23 -11.43 16.78
N PRO A 86 -9.04 -12.76 16.71
CA PRO A 86 -7.80 -13.31 16.19
C PRO A 86 -7.69 -13.02 14.68
N LEU A 87 -6.48 -12.72 14.21
CA LEU A 87 -6.21 -12.72 12.78
C LEU A 87 -6.14 -14.16 12.26
N PRO A 88 -6.55 -14.43 11.01
CA PRO A 88 -6.49 -15.79 10.45
C PRO A 88 -5.05 -16.32 10.30
N HIS A 89 -4.08 -15.43 10.18
CA HIS A 89 -2.66 -15.71 10.14
C HIS A 89 -1.89 -14.55 10.78
N ALA A 90 -0.68 -14.84 11.28
CA ALA A 90 0.19 -13.81 11.83
C ALA A 90 0.54 -12.75 10.78
N ALA A 91 0.54 -11.51 11.23
CA ALA A 91 0.91 -10.31 10.50
C ALA A 91 2.03 -9.58 11.24
N ALA A 92 2.48 -8.43 10.75
CA ALA A 92 3.49 -7.66 11.44
C ALA A 92 3.32 -6.15 11.20
N GLY A 93 3.85 -5.34 12.13
CA GLY A 93 3.99 -3.90 12.01
C GLY A 93 5.44 -3.53 11.68
N LEU A 94 5.63 -2.74 10.62
CA LEU A 94 6.95 -2.25 10.20
C LEU A 94 6.81 -0.88 9.55
N SER A 95 7.71 0.04 9.86
CA SER A 95 7.70 1.36 9.22
C SER A 95 7.99 1.26 7.72
N ARG A 96 7.44 2.19 6.95
CA ARG A 96 7.76 2.32 5.53
C ARG A 96 9.21 2.74 5.32
N ARG A 97 9.77 3.50 6.25
CA ARG A 97 11.18 3.89 6.26
C ARG A 97 12.07 2.65 6.22
N THR A 98 11.87 1.70 7.12
CA THR A 98 12.67 0.47 7.22
C THR A 98 12.38 -0.48 6.06
N LEU A 99 11.09 -0.68 5.73
CA LEU A 99 10.69 -1.58 4.65
C LEU A 99 11.24 -1.14 3.29
N ASP A 100 11.06 0.15 2.95
CA ASP A 100 11.44 0.66 1.63
C ASP A 100 12.96 0.65 1.45
N GLU A 101 13.74 0.97 2.52
CA GLU A 101 15.20 0.88 2.47
C GLU A 101 15.69 -0.56 2.31
N ALA A 102 15.09 -1.52 3.00
CA ALA A 102 15.43 -2.93 2.84
C ALA A 102 15.17 -3.41 1.41
N LEU A 103 14.04 -3.01 0.82
CA LEU A 103 13.69 -3.34 -0.56
C LEU A 103 14.64 -2.70 -1.57
N ILE A 104 15.02 -1.43 -1.39
CA ILE A 104 15.99 -0.73 -2.24
C ILE A 104 17.37 -1.38 -2.11
N GLY A 105 17.81 -1.70 -0.89
CA GLY A 105 19.06 -2.42 -0.66
C GLY A 105 19.08 -3.78 -1.37
N ARG A 106 17.96 -4.51 -1.33
CA ARG A 106 17.80 -5.79 -2.03
C ARG A 106 17.81 -5.62 -3.55
N ALA A 107 17.20 -4.55 -4.08
CA ALA A 107 17.26 -4.22 -5.49
C ALA A 107 18.70 -3.91 -5.95
N ALA A 108 19.44 -3.11 -5.18
CA ALA A 108 20.85 -2.81 -5.47
C ALA A 108 21.71 -4.09 -5.48
N GLN A 109 21.53 -5.00 -4.50
CA GLN A 109 22.20 -6.30 -4.47
C GLN A 109 21.87 -7.18 -5.68
N ALA A 110 20.68 -7.03 -6.27
CA ALA A 110 20.28 -7.72 -7.49
C ALA A 110 20.84 -7.09 -8.77
N GLY A 111 21.60 -5.98 -8.68
CA GLY A 111 22.21 -5.30 -9.82
C GLY A 111 21.36 -4.17 -10.42
N VAL A 112 20.28 -3.74 -9.75
CA VAL A 112 19.46 -2.61 -10.20
C VAL A 112 20.22 -1.30 -10.04
N VAL A 113 20.21 -0.45 -11.07
CA VAL A 113 20.73 0.92 -10.98
C VAL A 113 19.71 1.79 -10.23
N ILE A 114 20.09 2.35 -9.09
CA ILE A 114 19.22 3.17 -8.23
C ILE A 114 19.59 4.65 -8.38
N ARG A 115 18.65 5.46 -8.86
CA ARG A 115 18.79 6.93 -9.01
C ARG A 115 17.86 7.62 -8.01
N ARG A 116 18.38 7.94 -6.82
CA ARG A 116 17.65 8.61 -5.73
C ARG A 116 17.74 10.13 -5.86
N GLY A 117 16.79 10.82 -5.25
CA GLY A 117 16.72 12.28 -5.25
C GLY A 117 16.40 12.87 -6.63
N ARG A 118 15.83 12.05 -7.52
CA ARG A 118 15.54 12.46 -8.90
C ARG A 118 14.02 12.35 -9.15
N ALA A 119 13.39 13.48 -9.31
CA ALA A 119 11.95 13.53 -9.58
C ALA A 119 11.67 13.41 -11.08
N VAL A 120 10.82 12.44 -11.46
CA VAL A 120 10.26 12.36 -12.80
C VAL A 120 9.17 13.41 -12.95
N ARG A 121 9.34 14.38 -13.84
CA ARG A 121 8.40 15.49 -14.08
C ARG A 121 7.34 15.17 -15.12
N ALA A 122 7.67 14.36 -16.11
CA ALA A 122 6.74 13.96 -17.16
C ALA A 122 7.13 12.59 -17.73
N ALA A 123 6.13 11.88 -18.25
CA ALA A 123 6.32 10.71 -19.09
C ALA A 123 5.77 10.97 -20.50
N HIS A 124 6.41 10.37 -21.48
CA HIS A 124 6.00 10.33 -22.88
C HIS A 124 5.69 8.87 -23.26
N PRO A 125 4.44 8.43 -23.06
CA PRO A 125 4.08 7.01 -23.13
C PRO A 125 4.38 6.35 -24.48
N ALA A 126 4.10 7.05 -25.59
CA ALA A 126 4.34 6.53 -26.94
C ALA A 126 5.82 6.20 -27.21
N GLU A 127 6.73 6.95 -26.60
CA GLU A 127 8.18 6.77 -26.74
C GLU A 127 8.77 5.90 -25.63
N ARG A 128 7.97 5.56 -24.60
CA ARG A 128 8.43 4.91 -23.37
C ARG A 128 9.59 5.65 -22.74
N SER A 129 9.47 7.00 -22.68
CA SER A 129 10.50 7.89 -22.13
C SER A 129 9.96 8.71 -20.96
N ILE A 130 10.87 9.16 -20.12
CA ILE A 130 10.59 10.03 -18.97
C ILE A 130 11.54 11.21 -18.97
N ARG A 131 11.08 12.35 -18.45
CA ARG A 131 11.90 13.54 -18.25
C ARG A 131 12.07 13.81 -16.75
N LEU A 132 13.32 13.92 -16.33
CA LEU A 132 13.70 14.20 -14.94
C LEU A 132 13.63 15.70 -14.62
N ASP A 133 13.84 16.03 -13.37
CA ASP A 133 13.80 17.41 -12.83
C ASP A 133 14.98 18.28 -13.29
N ASP A 134 16.10 17.70 -13.66
CA ASP A 134 17.24 18.40 -14.27
C ASP A 134 17.17 18.51 -15.81
N GLY A 135 16.10 18.02 -16.41
CA GLY A 135 15.89 18.01 -17.85
C GLY A 135 16.39 16.78 -18.58
N GLU A 136 17.11 15.87 -17.91
CA GLU A 136 17.56 14.61 -18.52
C GLU A 136 16.38 13.77 -19.02
N HIS A 137 16.53 13.19 -20.21
CA HIS A 137 15.58 12.29 -20.82
C HIS A 137 16.10 10.86 -20.77
N LEU A 138 15.31 9.95 -20.19
CA LEU A 138 15.59 8.52 -20.17
C LEU A 138 14.56 7.79 -21.02
N LYS A 139 15.02 6.88 -21.86
CA LYS A 139 14.18 6.00 -22.69
C LYS A 139 14.36 4.56 -22.23
N GLY A 140 13.24 3.85 -22.09
CA GLY A 140 13.22 2.44 -21.69
C GLY A 140 12.57 1.54 -22.73
N ASP A 141 12.81 0.24 -22.58
CA ASP A 141 12.05 -0.79 -23.31
C ASP A 141 10.61 -0.85 -22.79
N ALA A 142 10.43 -0.71 -21.48
CA ALA A 142 9.13 -0.57 -20.82
C ALA A 142 9.21 0.42 -19.64
N LEU A 143 8.06 0.99 -19.24
CA LEU A 143 7.92 1.80 -18.04
C LEU A 143 7.07 1.07 -17.01
N PHE A 144 7.60 0.91 -15.80
CA PHE A 144 6.86 0.43 -14.62
C PHE A 144 6.50 1.65 -13.76
N LEU A 145 5.24 2.07 -13.81
CA LEU A 145 4.75 3.23 -13.08
C LEU A 145 4.36 2.84 -11.65
N ALA A 146 5.22 3.18 -10.69
CA ALA A 146 5.13 2.83 -9.27
C ALA A 146 5.09 4.05 -8.35
N THR A 147 4.59 5.20 -8.83
CA THR A 147 4.57 6.47 -8.09
C THR A 147 3.58 6.52 -6.92
N GLY A 148 2.93 5.40 -6.61
CA GLY A 148 1.98 5.28 -5.53
C GLY A 148 0.78 6.24 -5.71
N LYS A 149 0.53 7.06 -4.69
CA LYS A 149 -0.60 8.00 -4.69
C LYS A 149 -0.35 9.27 -5.52
N HIS A 150 0.85 9.45 -6.07
CA HIS A 150 1.22 10.67 -6.81
C HIS A 150 0.98 10.54 -8.31
N GLU A 151 0.41 11.58 -8.90
CA GLU A 151 0.17 11.64 -10.34
C GLU A 151 1.45 12.00 -11.09
N LEU A 152 1.61 11.44 -12.30
CA LEU A 152 2.68 11.78 -13.22
C LEU A 152 2.11 12.40 -14.50
N ARG A 153 2.61 13.56 -14.88
CA ARG A 153 2.21 14.22 -16.14
C ARG A 153 2.48 13.30 -17.33
N GLY A 154 1.50 13.16 -18.20
CA GLY A 154 1.52 12.22 -19.35
C GLY A 154 0.98 10.81 -19.03
N LEU A 155 0.90 10.45 -17.74
CA LEU A 155 0.36 9.18 -17.25
C LEU A 155 -0.58 9.36 -16.05
N ALA A 156 -1.18 10.55 -15.88
CA ALA A 156 -2.13 10.79 -14.80
C ALA A 156 -3.32 9.81 -14.84
N ARG A 157 -3.82 9.47 -13.67
CA ARG A 157 -5.02 8.65 -13.54
C ARG A 157 -6.28 9.45 -13.90
N ASP A 158 -7.25 8.84 -14.58
CA ASP A 158 -8.58 9.42 -14.68
C ASP A 158 -9.32 9.23 -13.36
N LEU A 159 -9.40 10.27 -12.58
CA LEU A 159 -10.04 10.31 -11.28
C LEU A 159 -11.39 11.03 -11.27
N ALA A 160 -11.99 11.34 -12.43
CA ALA A 160 -13.22 12.14 -12.49
C ALA A 160 -14.34 11.55 -11.62
N ARG A 161 -14.50 10.23 -11.62
CA ARG A 161 -15.51 9.51 -10.82
C ARG A 161 -15.22 9.44 -9.32
N TYR A 162 -13.97 9.67 -8.93
CA TYR A 162 -13.49 9.52 -7.54
C TYR A 162 -13.36 10.87 -6.82
N ARG A 163 -13.60 11.99 -7.53
CA ARG A 163 -13.50 13.34 -6.95
C ARG A 163 -14.68 13.70 -6.03
N GLN A 164 -15.79 12.97 -6.11
CA GLN A 164 -17.02 13.29 -5.37
C GLN A 164 -17.00 12.87 -3.89
N ALA A 165 -16.12 11.94 -3.50
CA ALA A 165 -15.97 11.52 -2.11
C ALA A 165 -14.48 11.25 -1.79
N PRO A 166 -13.62 12.27 -1.87
CA PRO A 166 -12.21 12.07 -1.62
C PRO A 166 -11.96 11.80 -0.14
N CYS A 167 -11.11 10.80 0.16
CA CYS A 167 -10.59 10.61 1.49
C CYS A 167 -9.26 11.32 1.66
N VAL A 168 -8.97 11.73 2.89
CA VAL A 168 -7.67 12.22 3.33
C VAL A 168 -7.04 11.14 4.21
N GLY A 169 -5.80 10.79 3.91
CA GLY A 169 -4.97 9.96 4.78
C GLY A 169 -4.06 10.85 5.61
N ILE A 170 -3.99 10.61 6.90
CA ILE A 170 -3.10 11.33 7.82
C ILE A 170 -2.30 10.29 8.61
N ARG A 171 -1.02 10.54 8.77
CA ARG A 171 -0.12 9.72 9.57
C ARG A 171 0.58 10.55 10.62
N ALA A 172 0.80 9.96 11.78
CA ALA A 172 1.65 10.49 12.83
C ALA A 172 2.33 9.36 13.62
N ILE A 173 3.32 9.70 14.39
CA ILE A 173 3.94 8.79 15.35
C ILE A 173 3.45 9.14 16.75
N LEU A 174 3.04 8.13 17.49
CA LEU A 174 2.66 8.22 18.90
C LEU A 174 3.64 7.41 19.74
N PRO A 175 3.74 7.68 21.06
CA PRO A 175 4.41 6.77 21.96
C PRO A 175 3.79 5.37 21.87
N GLY A 176 4.61 4.34 21.84
CA GLY A 176 4.15 2.96 21.91
C GLY A 176 3.70 2.60 23.34
N GLY A 177 2.96 1.51 23.45
CA GLY A 177 2.52 0.95 24.72
C GLY A 177 2.56 -0.59 24.69
N ALA A 178 2.79 -1.20 25.86
CA ALA A 178 2.85 -2.68 25.98
C ALA A 178 1.53 -3.35 25.58
N ASP A 179 0.43 -2.67 25.72
CA ASP A 179 -0.92 -3.14 25.39
C ASP A 179 -1.24 -3.12 23.88
N LEU A 180 -0.35 -2.52 23.06
CA LEU A 180 -0.34 -2.67 21.60
C LEU A 180 0.51 -3.87 21.14
N ALA A 181 1.18 -4.59 22.03
CA ALA A 181 1.97 -5.76 21.65
C ALA A 181 1.06 -6.88 21.12
N GLY A 182 1.36 -7.36 19.91
CA GLY A 182 0.59 -8.41 19.24
C GLY A 182 -0.76 -7.95 18.67
N VAL A 183 -1.07 -6.66 18.66
CA VAL A 183 -2.38 -6.11 18.29
C VAL A 183 -2.26 -5.03 17.24
N ILE A 184 -3.19 -5.04 16.27
CA ILE A 184 -3.55 -3.85 15.51
C ILE A 184 -4.88 -3.31 16.03
N GLU A 185 -4.92 -2.04 16.43
CA GLU A 185 -6.15 -1.36 16.82
C GLU A 185 -6.76 -0.62 15.64
N MET A 186 -8.10 -0.68 15.56
CA MET A 186 -8.89 0.04 14.59
C MET A 186 -10.01 0.80 15.30
N HIS A 187 -9.89 2.12 15.38
CA HIS A 187 -10.89 3.02 15.96
C HIS A 187 -11.81 3.51 14.85
N LEU A 188 -13.07 3.10 14.90
CA LEU A 188 -14.09 3.48 13.91
C LEU A 188 -14.89 4.67 14.46
N PHE A 189 -15.07 5.71 13.64
CA PHE A 189 -15.83 6.92 13.96
C PHE A 189 -16.57 7.44 12.73
N ASP A 190 -17.33 8.51 12.85
CA ASP A 190 -18.13 9.03 11.74
C ASP A 190 -17.25 9.56 10.61
N GLY A 191 -17.50 9.04 9.40
CA GLY A 191 -16.78 9.42 8.20
C GLY A 191 -15.35 8.87 8.07
N GLY A 192 -14.92 7.96 9.00
CA GLY A 192 -13.55 7.45 8.91
C GLY A 192 -13.16 6.41 9.95
N TYR A 193 -11.88 6.16 10.02
CA TYR A 193 -11.26 5.28 11.01
C TYR A 193 -9.79 5.65 11.23
N ALA A 194 -9.25 5.25 12.37
CA ALA A 194 -7.83 5.32 12.69
C ALA A 194 -7.29 3.93 13.02
N GLY A 195 -6.10 3.62 12.54
CA GLY A 195 -5.35 2.41 12.87
C GLY A 195 -4.11 2.72 13.69
N LEU A 196 -3.82 1.88 14.69
CA LEU A 196 -2.59 1.93 15.48
C LEU A 196 -1.92 0.57 15.53
N LEU A 197 -0.61 0.54 15.38
CA LEU A 197 0.21 -0.64 15.58
C LEU A 197 1.63 -0.25 15.99
N LEU A 198 2.34 -1.16 16.66
CA LEU A 198 3.75 -0.97 16.99
C LEU A 198 4.64 -1.13 15.77
N GLN A 199 5.67 -0.28 15.69
CA GLN A 199 6.76 -0.36 14.73
C GLN A 199 8.03 -0.92 15.38
N GLU A 200 9.07 -1.18 14.58
CA GLU A 200 10.34 -1.78 15.00
C GLU A 200 11.05 -1.03 16.12
N ASP A 201 10.92 0.29 16.15
CA ASP A 201 11.54 1.16 17.17
C ASP A 201 10.73 1.24 18.48
N GLY A 202 9.59 0.53 18.55
CA GLY A 202 8.69 0.53 19.70
C GLY A 202 7.71 1.71 19.71
N SER A 203 7.77 2.62 18.76
CA SER A 203 6.75 3.66 18.59
C SER A 203 5.46 3.08 18.01
N ALA A 204 4.35 3.79 18.17
CA ALA A 204 3.08 3.44 17.54
C ALA A 204 2.85 4.26 16.27
N ASN A 205 2.66 3.59 15.15
CA ASN A 205 2.21 4.22 13.92
C ASN A 205 0.71 4.49 14.00
N PHE A 206 0.35 5.75 14.03
CA PHE A 206 -1.02 6.23 13.90
C PHE A 206 -1.31 6.56 12.44
N CYS A 207 -2.31 5.93 11.86
CA CYS A 207 -2.73 6.20 10.48
C CYS A 207 -4.25 6.35 10.42
N LEU A 208 -4.69 7.50 9.96
CA LEU A 208 -6.08 7.93 9.90
C LEU A 208 -6.52 8.02 8.43
N SER A 209 -7.72 7.52 8.13
CA SER A 209 -8.42 7.77 6.87
C SER A 209 -9.80 8.36 7.15
N VAL A 210 -10.07 9.52 6.61
CA VAL A 210 -11.29 10.29 6.89
C VAL A 210 -11.84 10.94 5.63
N ALA A 211 -13.14 11.15 5.58
CA ALA A 211 -13.80 11.91 4.54
C ALA A 211 -13.30 13.37 4.53
N ARG A 212 -13.05 13.92 3.34
CA ARG A 212 -12.41 15.24 3.18
C ARG A 212 -13.23 16.39 3.77
N ASP A 213 -14.55 16.28 3.73
CA ASP A 213 -15.45 17.29 4.28
C ASP A 213 -15.31 17.49 5.78
N ARG A 214 -14.72 16.53 6.48
CA ARG A 214 -14.38 16.65 7.90
C ARG A 214 -13.11 17.47 8.18
N LEU A 215 -12.31 17.74 7.16
CA LEU A 215 -11.06 18.51 7.28
C LEU A 215 -11.32 20.00 6.93
N SER A 216 -12.19 20.69 7.67
CA SER A 216 -12.52 22.10 7.43
C SER A 216 -11.51 23.05 8.06
N ASP A 217 -11.10 22.77 9.28
CA ASP A 217 -10.36 23.70 10.14
C ASP A 217 -8.90 23.31 10.38
N GLY A 218 -8.43 22.27 9.70
CA GLY A 218 -7.06 21.78 9.82
C GLY A 218 -6.96 20.41 10.49
N VAL A 219 -5.73 19.83 10.48
CA VAL A 219 -5.49 18.48 11.03
C VAL A 219 -5.59 18.44 12.55
N PRO A 220 -5.07 19.42 13.32
CA PRO A 220 -5.20 19.40 14.77
C PRO A 220 -6.66 19.42 15.23
N GLU A 221 -7.48 20.29 14.66
CA GLU A 221 -8.91 20.46 14.97
C GLU A 221 -9.70 19.20 14.63
N LEU A 222 -9.41 18.60 13.48
CA LEU A 222 -9.97 17.30 13.08
C LEU A 222 -9.67 16.23 14.12
N ILE A 223 -8.42 16.10 14.57
CA ILE A 223 -8.02 15.09 15.54
C ILE A 223 -8.71 15.35 16.89
N GLN A 224 -8.79 16.59 17.32
CA GLN A 224 -9.53 16.95 18.55
C GLN A 224 -11.01 16.56 18.45
N ALA A 225 -11.65 16.79 17.30
CA ALA A 225 -13.04 16.36 17.07
C ALA A 225 -13.17 14.84 17.13
N ILE A 226 -12.27 14.10 16.48
CA ILE A 226 -12.26 12.63 16.50
C ILE A 226 -12.02 12.09 17.91
N MET A 227 -11.14 12.68 18.70
CA MET A 227 -10.91 12.27 20.09
C MET A 227 -12.18 12.38 20.96
N LYS A 228 -13.05 13.36 20.68
CA LYS A 228 -14.36 13.48 21.38
C LYS A 228 -15.33 12.37 20.97
N GLU A 229 -15.27 11.91 19.71
CA GLU A 229 -16.11 10.84 19.16
C GLU A 229 -15.60 9.44 19.53
N ALA A 230 -14.28 9.29 19.69
CA ALA A 230 -13.58 8.04 19.95
C ALA A 230 -12.76 8.12 21.25
N PRO A 231 -13.38 7.97 22.45
CA PRO A 231 -12.71 8.12 23.73
C PRO A 231 -11.47 7.23 23.89
N HIS A 232 -11.54 5.98 23.44
CA HIS A 232 -10.38 5.08 23.46
C HIS A 232 -9.19 5.60 22.65
N LEU A 233 -9.43 6.33 21.55
CA LEU A 233 -8.35 6.98 20.80
C LEU A 233 -7.77 8.18 21.60
N ALA A 234 -8.63 8.93 22.30
CA ALA A 234 -8.19 10.00 23.17
C ALA A 234 -7.27 9.46 24.29
N ASP A 235 -7.62 8.32 24.88
CA ASP A 235 -6.81 7.64 25.89
C ASP A 235 -5.44 7.23 25.31
N ARG A 236 -5.41 6.68 24.09
CA ARG A 236 -4.17 6.34 23.39
C ARG A 236 -3.26 7.55 23.14
N MET A 237 -3.85 8.67 22.84
CA MET A 237 -3.11 9.92 22.64
C MET A 237 -2.73 10.60 23.96
N ALA A 238 -3.22 10.10 25.11
CA ALA A 238 -3.00 10.68 26.44
C ALA A 238 -3.27 12.19 26.47
N GLY A 239 -4.27 12.66 25.71
CA GLY A 239 -4.60 14.07 25.56
C GLY A 239 -3.52 14.94 24.86
N LYS A 240 -2.47 14.32 24.32
CA LYS A 240 -1.37 15.03 23.63
C LYS A 240 -1.53 14.92 22.12
N MET A 241 -1.34 16.05 21.44
CA MET A 241 -1.29 16.08 19.97
C MET A 241 0.09 15.60 19.51
N PRO A 242 0.16 14.84 18.40
CA PRO A 242 1.44 14.54 17.74
C PRO A 242 2.18 15.81 17.33
N ASN A 243 3.50 15.77 17.37
CA ASN A 243 4.35 16.93 17.02
C ASN A 243 4.33 17.27 15.53
N SER A 244 4.04 16.28 14.69
CA SER A 244 3.98 16.45 13.22
C SER A 244 3.01 15.47 12.59
N PHE A 245 2.47 15.85 11.44
CA PHE A 245 1.56 15.05 10.64
C PHE A 245 2.05 14.98 9.19
N GLU A 246 1.93 13.82 8.61
CA GLU A 246 2.03 13.62 7.17
C GLU A 246 0.63 13.41 6.62
N ALA A 247 0.27 14.11 5.56
CA ALA A 247 -1.06 14.03 4.99
C ALA A 247 -1.03 13.81 3.48
N ILE A 248 -2.03 13.09 2.98
CA ILE A 248 -2.28 12.93 1.54
C ILE A 248 -3.77 13.06 1.28
N ALA A 249 -4.13 13.91 0.34
CA ALA A 249 -5.51 14.14 -0.05
C ALA A 249 -5.87 13.42 -1.35
N GLY A 250 -7.17 13.16 -1.54
CA GLY A 250 -7.69 12.65 -2.81
C GLY A 250 -7.37 11.19 -3.08
N VAL A 251 -7.28 10.35 -2.04
CA VAL A 251 -7.03 8.91 -2.22
C VAL A 251 -8.23 8.25 -2.92
N PRO A 252 -8.06 7.72 -4.15
CA PRO A 252 -9.16 7.22 -4.96
C PRO A 252 -9.44 5.74 -4.67
N TYR A 253 -9.96 5.42 -3.48
CA TYR A 253 -10.28 4.04 -3.12
C TYR A 253 -11.22 3.39 -4.15
N GLY A 254 -10.99 2.11 -4.45
CA GLY A 254 -11.73 1.37 -5.46
C GLY A 254 -11.26 1.61 -6.91
N TRP A 255 -10.34 2.58 -7.14
CA TRP A 255 -9.79 2.86 -8.47
C TRP A 255 -8.96 1.69 -8.99
N ARG A 256 -9.09 1.41 -10.30
CA ARG A 256 -8.33 0.37 -11.02
C ARG A 256 -7.97 0.85 -12.41
N ALA A 257 -6.70 0.69 -12.77
CA ALA A 257 -6.20 1.06 -14.08
C ALA A 257 -6.88 0.26 -15.20
N ALA A 258 -7.19 0.94 -16.30
CA ALA A 258 -7.52 0.29 -17.56
C ALA A 258 -6.25 0.02 -18.37
N ALA A 259 -6.27 -0.99 -19.23
CA ALA A 259 -5.23 -1.23 -20.21
C ALA A 259 -5.43 -0.23 -21.37
N ASN A 260 -4.53 0.74 -21.49
CA ASN A 260 -4.70 1.79 -22.49
C ASN A 260 -3.39 2.27 -23.13
N VAL A 261 -2.24 1.79 -22.66
CA VAL A 261 -0.94 2.24 -23.17
C VAL A 261 0.03 1.06 -23.27
N PRO A 262 0.44 0.65 -24.49
CA PRO A 262 1.43 -0.40 -24.69
C PRO A 262 2.76 -0.05 -24.02
N GLY A 263 3.41 -1.04 -23.40
CA GLY A 263 4.71 -0.88 -22.76
C GLY A 263 4.68 -0.17 -21.40
N ILE A 264 3.49 0.17 -20.86
CA ILE A 264 3.33 0.81 -19.57
C ILE A 264 2.64 -0.13 -18.57
N PHE A 265 3.38 -0.57 -17.55
CA PHE A 265 2.88 -1.38 -16.45
C PHE A 265 2.54 -0.46 -15.26
N ARG A 266 1.26 -0.28 -14.96
CA ARG A 266 0.81 0.48 -13.78
C ARG A 266 0.71 -0.45 -12.58
N ILE A 267 1.62 -0.30 -11.61
CA ILE A 267 1.77 -1.19 -10.46
C ILE A 267 1.52 -0.46 -9.13
N GLY A 268 1.24 -1.20 -8.06
CA GLY A 268 0.83 -0.63 -6.77
C GLY A 268 -0.43 0.22 -6.89
N ASP A 269 -0.46 1.36 -6.19
CA ASP A 269 -1.60 2.30 -6.23
C ASP A 269 -1.84 2.90 -7.63
N GLN A 270 -0.87 2.84 -8.52
CA GLN A 270 -1.05 3.19 -9.93
C GLN A 270 -1.78 2.10 -10.73
N GLY A 271 -1.87 0.90 -10.20
CA GLY A 271 -2.63 -0.21 -10.79
C GLY A 271 -4.00 -0.42 -10.16
N ALA A 272 -4.07 -0.35 -8.83
CA ALA A 272 -5.30 -0.54 -8.06
C ALA A 272 -5.16 0.05 -6.64
N VAL A 273 -6.19 0.77 -6.16
CA VAL A 273 -6.18 1.43 -4.84
C VAL A 273 -7.25 0.78 -3.95
N ILE A 274 -6.82 -0.04 -3.01
CA ILE A 274 -7.72 -0.65 -2.02
C ILE A 274 -7.99 0.30 -0.86
N ALA A 275 -9.17 0.19 -0.22
CA ALA A 275 -9.44 0.88 1.03
C ALA A 275 -8.46 0.44 2.10
N SER A 276 -7.77 1.40 2.74
CA SER A 276 -6.70 1.10 3.71
C SER A 276 -7.18 0.36 4.95
N LEU A 277 -8.49 0.37 5.25
CA LEU A 277 -9.13 -0.45 6.27
C LEU A 277 -8.83 -1.96 6.12
N ALA A 278 -8.66 -2.44 4.89
CA ALA A 278 -8.37 -3.84 4.61
C ALA A 278 -6.92 -4.27 4.97
N GLY A 279 -6.00 -3.31 5.11
CA GLY A 279 -4.60 -3.58 5.43
C GLY A 279 -3.76 -4.19 4.29
N ASP A 280 -4.25 -4.18 3.04
CA ASP A 280 -3.67 -4.96 1.93
C ASP A 280 -2.82 -4.15 0.94
N GLY A 281 -2.65 -2.85 1.16
CA GLY A 281 -1.98 -1.97 0.20
C GLY A 281 -0.53 -2.39 -0.13
N ILE A 282 0.24 -2.83 0.88
CA ILE A 282 1.63 -3.27 0.68
C ILE A 282 1.66 -4.61 -0.07
N ALA A 283 0.79 -5.56 0.29
CA ALA A 283 0.68 -6.85 -0.41
C ALA A 283 0.32 -6.66 -1.89
N ILE A 284 -0.67 -5.81 -2.18
CA ILE A 284 -1.05 -5.44 -3.55
C ILE A 284 0.13 -4.82 -4.31
N ALA A 285 0.89 -3.96 -3.65
CA ALA A 285 2.06 -3.34 -4.25
C ALA A 285 3.11 -4.39 -4.63
N LEU A 286 3.51 -5.25 -3.70
CA LEU A 286 4.49 -6.32 -3.93
C LEU A 286 4.03 -7.29 -5.04
N HIS A 287 2.80 -7.78 -4.95
CA HIS A 287 2.25 -8.73 -5.92
C HIS A 287 2.07 -8.14 -7.32
N SER A 288 1.63 -6.87 -7.42
CA SER A 288 1.51 -6.22 -8.72
C SER A 288 2.88 -6.03 -9.36
N GLY A 289 3.89 -5.60 -8.60
CA GLY A 289 5.25 -5.45 -9.09
C GLY A 289 5.83 -6.77 -9.60
N ALA A 290 5.79 -7.82 -8.77
CA ALA A 290 6.31 -9.12 -9.14
C ALA A 290 5.59 -9.73 -10.35
N SER A 291 4.24 -9.65 -10.40
CA SER A 291 3.47 -10.21 -11.53
C SER A 291 3.64 -9.42 -12.82
N ALA A 292 3.82 -8.10 -12.75
CA ALA A 292 4.13 -7.26 -13.92
C ALA A 292 5.51 -7.62 -14.50
N ALA A 293 6.50 -7.78 -13.62
CA ALA A 293 7.84 -8.24 -14.04
C ALA A 293 7.78 -9.60 -14.74
N GLN A 294 7.04 -10.56 -14.17
CA GLN A 294 6.85 -11.87 -14.81
C GLN A 294 6.17 -11.78 -16.18
N ALA A 295 5.17 -10.89 -16.33
CA ALA A 295 4.52 -10.67 -17.62
C ALA A 295 5.50 -10.09 -18.65
N TYR A 296 6.29 -9.08 -18.26
CA TYR A 296 7.33 -8.51 -19.08
C TYR A 296 8.38 -9.57 -19.50
N LEU A 297 8.82 -10.43 -18.61
CA LEU A 297 9.79 -11.50 -18.92
C LEU A 297 9.25 -12.49 -19.96
N ARG A 298 7.95 -12.72 -20.01
CA ARG A 298 7.31 -13.63 -20.99
C ARG A 298 7.06 -12.99 -22.34
N GLY A 299 6.68 -11.72 -22.40
CA GLY A 299 6.22 -11.09 -23.63
C GLY A 299 6.73 -9.65 -23.87
N GLY A 300 7.76 -9.21 -23.13
CA GLY A 300 8.34 -7.88 -23.27
C GLY A 300 7.34 -6.77 -22.94
N ALA A 301 7.57 -5.61 -23.53
CA ALA A 301 6.72 -4.43 -23.36
C ALA A 301 5.26 -4.66 -23.81
N GLU A 302 5.05 -5.49 -24.84
CA GLU A 302 3.72 -5.75 -25.40
C GLU A 302 2.80 -6.50 -24.41
N ALA A 303 3.37 -7.24 -23.46
CA ALA A 303 2.60 -7.91 -22.41
C ALA A 303 1.89 -6.94 -21.43
N ALA A 304 2.21 -5.66 -21.48
CA ALA A 304 1.63 -4.66 -20.55
C ALA A 304 0.11 -4.57 -20.63
N MET A 305 -0.45 -4.65 -21.82
CA MET A 305 -1.90 -4.53 -22.05
C MET A 305 -2.65 -5.71 -21.43
N ASP A 306 -2.26 -6.92 -21.75
CA ASP A 306 -2.90 -8.15 -21.26
C ASP A 306 -2.73 -8.28 -19.74
N TRP A 307 -1.55 -7.95 -19.23
CA TRP A 307 -1.30 -7.94 -17.79
C TRP A 307 -2.18 -6.93 -17.07
N GLN A 308 -2.32 -5.71 -17.58
CA GLN A 308 -3.12 -4.66 -16.95
C GLN A 308 -4.60 -5.06 -16.89
N ASP A 309 -5.13 -5.67 -17.95
CA ASP A 309 -6.50 -6.17 -17.98
C ASP A 309 -6.69 -7.34 -17.01
N ALA A 310 -5.75 -8.26 -16.94
CA ALA A 310 -5.78 -9.37 -15.99
C ALA A 310 -5.74 -8.84 -14.54
N TRP A 311 -4.86 -7.86 -14.26
CA TRP A 311 -4.76 -7.23 -12.94
C TRP A 311 -6.04 -6.50 -12.55
N ARG A 312 -6.65 -5.77 -13.49
CA ARG A 312 -7.93 -5.07 -13.30
C ARG A 312 -9.07 -6.03 -12.98
N ARG A 313 -9.15 -7.18 -13.66
CA ARG A 313 -10.16 -8.22 -13.35
C ARG A 313 -9.94 -8.83 -11.96
N ARG A 314 -8.70 -9.18 -11.66
CA ARG A 314 -8.31 -9.83 -10.41
C ARG A 314 -8.54 -8.94 -9.18
N SER A 315 -8.23 -7.66 -9.25
CA SER A 315 -8.42 -6.70 -8.17
C SER A 315 -9.88 -6.29 -7.94
N ARG A 316 -10.80 -6.61 -8.88
CA ARG A 316 -12.20 -6.16 -8.82
C ARG A 316 -12.93 -6.55 -7.54
N ARG A 317 -12.92 -7.84 -7.22
CA ARG A 317 -13.67 -8.38 -6.06
C ARG A 317 -13.07 -7.95 -4.73
N PRO A 318 -11.76 -8.08 -4.49
CA PRO A 318 -11.14 -7.60 -3.26
C PRO A 318 -11.40 -6.13 -2.97
N LEU A 319 -11.21 -5.26 -3.98
CA LEU A 319 -11.46 -3.83 -3.81
C LEU A 319 -12.93 -3.52 -3.52
N ALA A 320 -13.87 -4.20 -4.20
CA ALA A 320 -15.31 -4.00 -3.95
C ALA A 320 -15.71 -4.39 -2.53
N ILE A 321 -15.16 -5.48 -1.99
CA ILE A 321 -15.41 -5.91 -0.61
C ILE A 321 -14.81 -4.91 0.38
N ALA A 322 -13.57 -4.48 0.16
CA ALA A 322 -12.91 -3.49 1.03
C ALA A 322 -13.68 -2.15 1.05
N GLU A 323 -14.20 -1.70 -0.10
CA GLU A 323 -15.04 -0.50 -0.18
C GLU A 323 -16.39 -0.68 0.53
N ALA A 324 -17.04 -1.82 0.40
CA ALA A 324 -18.28 -2.12 1.11
C ALA A 324 -18.07 -2.09 2.63
N LEU A 325 -16.97 -2.69 3.12
CA LEU A 325 -16.61 -2.65 4.54
C LEU A 325 -16.33 -1.22 5.00
N ARG A 326 -15.57 -0.43 4.24
CA ARG A 326 -15.27 0.97 4.55
C ARG A 326 -16.54 1.81 4.66
N HIS A 327 -17.43 1.70 3.69
CA HIS A 327 -18.70 2.45 3.70
C HIS A 327 -19.61 2.00 4.84
N GLY A 328 -19.68 0.69 5.11
CA GLY A 328 -20.44 0.15 6.24
C GLY A 328 -19.91 0.64 7.58
N ALA A 329 -18.60 0.75 7.74
CA ALA A 329 -17.97 1.21 8.98
C ALA A 329 -18.05 2.75 9.19
N ALA A 330 -18.24 3.53 8.11
CA ALA A 330 -18.18 4.99 8.17
C ALA A 330 -19.39 5.66 8.85
N GLY A 331 -20.53 4.96 8.96
CA GLY A 331 -21.72 5.52 9.59
C GLY A 331 -22.14 4.76 10.84
N PRO A 332 -22.84 5.40 11.80
CA PRO A 332 -23.13 4.81 13.11
C PRO A 332 -23.98 3.53 13.04
N ARG A 333 -24.99 3.47 12.16
CA ARG A 333 -25.82 2.27 12.01
C ARG A 333 -25.04 1.09 11.43
N GLY A 334 -24.25 1.32 10.38
CA GLY A 334 -23.43 0.28 9.75
C GLY A 334 -22.33 -0.20 10.68
N ARG A 335 -21.68 0.70 11.39
CA ARG A 335 -20.65 0.41 12.40
C ARG A 335 -21.21 -0.42 13.55
N GLY A 336 -22.39 -0.03 14.11
CA GLY A 336 -23.07 -0.78 15.16
C GLY A 336 -23.44 -2.20 14.71
N LEU A 337 -23.96 -2.36 13.47
CA LEU A 337 -24.26 -3.66 12.89
C LEU A 337 -23.01 -4.51 12.69
N LEU A 338 -21.92 -3.91 12.19
CA LEU A 338 -20.63 -4.58 12.01
C LEU A 338 -20.11 -5.14 13.34
N MET A 339 -20.08 -4.31 14.39
CA MET A 339 -19.63 -4.72 15.73
C MET A 339 -20.49 -5.85 16.28
N GLN A 340 -21.81 -5.79 16.10
CA GLN A 340 -22.72 -6.84 16.55
C GLN A 340 -22.53 -8.15 15.79
N LEU A 341 -22.43 -8.10 14.46
CA LEU A 341 -22.19 -9.29 13.63
C LEU A 341 -20.86 -9.97 14.00
N LEU A 342 -19.79 -9.21 14.14
CA LEU A 342 -18.48 -9.75 14.49
C LEU A 342 -18.42 -10.32 15.92
N ARG A 343 -19.21 -9.76 16.84
CA ARG A 343 -19.35 -10.30 18.20
C ARG A 343 -20.01 -11.67 18.23
N TRP A 344 -21.08 -11.86 17.42
CA TRP A 344 -21.83 -13.11 17.36
C TRP A 344 -21.18 -14.14 16.41
N MET A 345 -20.48 -13.66 15.39
CA MET A 345 -19.87 -14.50 14.34
C MET A 345 -18.42 -14.05 14.06
N PRO A 346 -17.47 -14.29 14.97
CA PRO A 346 -16.07 -13.84 14.82
C PRO A 346 -15.42 -14.34 13.53
N ALA A 347 -15.82 -15.53 13.05
CA ALA A 347 -15.33 -16.10 11.79
C ALA A 347 -15.56 -15.18 10.56
N LEU A 348 -16.57 -14.30 10.59
CA LEU A 348 -16.81 -13.34 9.50
C LEU A 348 -15.66 -12.35 9.36
N GLY A 349 -15.00 -11.98 10.46
CA GLY A 349 -13.82 -11.11 10.43
C GLY A 349 -12.65 -11.77 9.69
N ALA A 350 -12.37 -13.03 10.01
CA ALA A 350 -11.35 -13.81 9.31
C ALA A 350 -11.68 -14.00 7.82
N GLN A 351 -12.94 -14.29 7.49
CA GLN A 351 -13.38 -14.41 6.09
C GLN A 351 -13.26 -13.09 5.34
N ALA A 352 -13.67 -11.97 5.94
CA ALA A 352 -13.52 -10.65 5.35
C ALA A 352 -12.04 -10.36 5.04
N ALA A 353 -11.13 -10.63 6.00
CA ALA A 353 -9.71 -10.49 5.81
C ALA A 353 -9.15 -11.38 4.68
N LEU A 354 -9.68 -12.57 4.47
CA LEU A 354 -9.28 -13.45 3.36
C LEU A 354 -9.82 -12.96 2.01
N PHE A 355 -11.04 -12.42 1.95
CA PHE A 355 -11.67 -12.00 0.69
C PHE A 355 -11.18 -10.65 0.16
N THR A 356 -10.56 -9.83 0.98
CA THR A 356 -9.89 -8.59 0.52
C THR A 356 -8.54 -8.85 -0.11
N ARG A 357 -7.95 -10.05 0.03
CA ARG A 357 -6.61 -10.40 -0.47
C ARG A 357 -6.59 -10.60 -1.99
N ILE A 358 -5.53 -10.09 -2.62
CA ILE A 358 -5.19 -10.40 -4.01
C ILE A 358 -4.11 -11.46 -4.00
N SER A 359 -4.50 -12.73 -3.89
CA SER A 359 -3.55 -13.85 -3.85
C SER A 359 -2.65 -13.91 -5.09
N ALA A 360 -1.37 -14.29 -4.99
CA ALA A 360 -0.51 -14.56 -6.13
C ALA A 360 -1.12 -15.63 -7.07
N PRO A 361 -0.92 -15.61 -8.40
CA PRO A 361 -1.26 -16.76 -9.22
C PRO A 361 -0.51 -17.95 -8.64
N ARG A 362 -1.19 -19.04 -8.33
CA ARG A 362 -0.52 -20.31 -8.05
C ARG A 362 0.33 -20.63 -9.28
N THR A 363 1.62 -20.37 -9.21
CA THR A 363 2.57 -20.97 -10.15
C THR A 363 2.39 -22.48 -9.95
N GLY A 364 1.91 -23.16 -10.99
CA GLY A 364 1.68 -24.58 -10.94
C GLY A 364 2.95 -25.25 -10.44
N GLY A 365 2.86 -25.94 -9.30
CA GLY A 365 3.95 -26.69 -8.71
C GLY A 365 4.50 -27.63 -9.78
N ARG A 366 5.77 -27.48 -10.14
CA ARG A 366 6.52 -28.60 -10.70
C ARG A 366 6.41 -29.71 -9.67
N LYS A 367 5.58 -30.70 -9.95
CA LYS A 367 5.68 -32.01 -9.29
C LYS A 367 7.13 -32.43 -9.49
N SER A 368 7.90 -32.50 -8.41
CA SER A 368 9.15 -33.24 -8.37
C SER A 368 8.77 -34.68 -8.74
N VAL A 369 9.09 -35.06 -9.97
CA VAL A 369 9.18 -36.49 -10.33
C VAL A 369 10.44 -36.96 -9.66
N GLY A 370 10.26 -38.00 -8.81
CA GLY A 370 11.19 -38.64 -7.94
C GLY A 370 12.45 -39.19 -8.56
#